data_b49840bd06758a49a98792644f4310c4
#
_entry.id   b49840bd06758a49a98792644f4310c4
#
_cell.length_a   1.000
_cell.length_b   1.000
_cell.length_c   1.000
_cell.angle_alpha   90.00
_cell.angle_beta   90.00
_cell.angle_gamma   90.00
#
_symmetry.space_group_name_H-M   'P 1'
#
loop_
_entity.id
_entity.type
_entity.pdbx_description
1 polymer ?
#
loop_
_entity_poly.entity_id
_entity_poly.type
_entity_poly.pdbx_seq_one_letter_code
_entity_poly.pdbx_strand_id
1 'polypeptide(L)'
;ASKKVFSADGGLDKLTEAMAEAIAPAHITLSAADVTVRPCANKWMATYSTADGEQTIIAERIVTTTGAYTLPALLPFVPKEKMDRISNLHYAPVVQASVGFRDTGGLRFDAFGGLVPSCEKKDVLGILFPSACFAGRAPEEGALFSFFIGGVKHADLTTWPEEELKALIRHELHTMLKFPEETEPDMIRVFRHEHAIPQYEQNSGTRFETIDELQ
;
A
#
# COMPACT_ATOMS: atom_id res chain seq x y z
N ALA A 1 26.49 8.86 2.35
CA ALA A 1 25.93 7.81 3.20
C ALA A 1 25.28 6.75 2.32
N SER A 2 25.72 5.50 2.40
CA SER A 2 25.09 4.39 1.68
C SER A 2 23.70 4.14 2.29
N LYS A 3 22.63 4.26 1.51
CA LYS A 3 21.31 3.86 1.93
C LYS A 3 21.29 2.33 1.99
N LYS A 4 20.97 1.78 3.16
CA LYS A 4 20.77 0.33 3.33
C LYS A 4 19.28 0.04 3.20
N VAL A 5 18.93 -0.96 2.41
CA VAL A 5 17.58 -1.53 2.34
C VAL A 5 17.57 -2.77 3.22
N PHE A 6 16.54 -2.96 4.00
CA PHE A 6 16.37 -4.10 4.90
C PHE A 6 14.95 -4.64 4.83
N SER A 7 14.77 -5.88 5.22
CA SER A 7 13.49 -6.55 5.38
C SER A 7 13.57 -7.49 6.58
N ALA A 8 12.44 -8.02 7.02
CA ALA A 8 12.39 -9.06 8.04
C ALA A 8 12.46 -10.46 7.40
N ASP A 9 13.09 -11.40 8.08
CA ASP A 9 13.04 -12.81 7.70
C ASP A 9 11.59 -13.30 7.75
N GLY A 10 11.14 -13.94 6.67
CA GLY A 10 9.76 -14.38 6.52
C GLY A 10 8.77 -13.32 6.00
N GLY A 11 9.13 -12.02 5.96
CA GLY A 11 8.26 -10.97 5.41
C GLY A 11 8.11 -9.76 6.35
N LEU A 12 7.63 -8.63 5.81
CA LEU A 12 7.40 -7.41 6.60
C LEU A 12 6.24 -7.54 7.59
N ASP A 13 5.33 -8.49 7.36
CA ASP A 13 4.26 -8.87 8.30
C ASP A 13 4.81 -9.30 9.66
N LYS A 14 6.01 -9.89 9.71
CA LYS A 14 6.71 -10.23 10.96
C LYS A 14 6.93 -9.03 11.87
N LEU A 15 7.07 -7.84 11.32
CA LEU A 15 7.17 -6.62 12.12
C LEU A 15 5.83 -6.31 12.82
N THR A 16 4.73 -6.36 12.08
CA THR A 16 3.38 -6.11 12.65
C THR A 16 2.97 -7.19 13.64
N GLU A 17 3.31 -8.46 13.37
CA GLU A 17 3.10 -9.57 14.32
C GLU A 17 3.85 -9.32 15.63
N ALA A 18 5.15 -9.02 15.57
CA ALA A 18 5.96 -8.75 16.76
C ALA A 18 5.48 -7.52 17.54
N MET A 19 5.00 -6.47 16.85
CA MET A 19 4.39 -5.31 17.50
C MET A 19 3.09 -5.68 18.20
N ALA A 20 2.22 -6.48 17.55
CA ALA A 20 0.97 -6.95 18.16
C ALA A 20 1.23 -7.82 19.40
N GLU A 21 2.23 -8.71 19.34
CA GLU A 21 2.65 -9.52 20.50
C GLU A 21 3.18 -8.64 21.64
N ALA A 22 3.96 -7.61 21.33
CA ALA A 22 4.53 -6.72 22.35
C ALA A 22 3.46 -5.90 23.10
N ILE A 23 2.33 -5.60 22.47
CA ILE A 23 1.19 -4.89 23.07
C ILE A 23 0.09 -5.85 23.56
N ALA A 24 0.35 -7.16 23.59
CA ALA A 24 -0.63 -8.20 23.90
C ALA A 24 -1.50 -7.98 25.17
N PRO A 25 -1.08 -7.28 26.23
CA PRO A 25 -1.97 -6.92 27.32
C PRO A 25 -2.97 -5.81 26.97
N ALA A 26 -2.73 -5.05 25.90
CA ALA A 26 -3.63 -4.03 25.40
C ALA A 26 -4.75 -4.66 24.56
N HIS A 27 -5.89 -3.96 24.51
CA HIS A 27 -7.00 -4.42 23.69
C HIS A 27 -6.78 -4.05 22.22
N ILE A 28 -6.62 -5.06 21.36
CA ILE A 28 -6.64 -4.91 19.90
C ILE A 28 -8.02 -5.37 19.42
N THR A 29 -8.80 -4.47 18.86
CA THR A 29 -10.10 -4.80 18.27
C THR A 29 -9.95 -4.85 16.76
N LEU A 30 -10.13 -6.02 16.16
CA LEU A 30 -10.14 -6.22 14.72
C LEU A 30 -11.55 -6.10 14.17
N SER A 31 -11.66 -5.82 12.86
CA SER A 31 -12.96 -5.71 12.16
C SER A 31 -13.91 -4.68 12.78
N ALA A 32 -13.37 -3.63 13.37
CA ALA A 32 -14.16 -2.49 13.83
C ALA A 32 -14.65 -1.69 12.63
N ALA A 33 -15.96 -1.47 12.53
CA ALA A 33 -16.61 -0.69 11.49
C ALA A 33 -17.23 0.60 12.07
N ASP A 34 -17.58 1.54 11.19
CA ASP A 34 -18.30 2.79 11.54
C ASP A 34 -17.64 3.59 12.68
N VAL A 35 -16.30 3.57 12.70
CA VAL A 35 -15.54 4.23 13.76
C VAL A 35 -15.75 5.73 13.71
N THR A 36 -16.19 6.33 14.79
CA THR A 36 -16.29 7.78 14.96
C THR A 36 -15.62 8.23 16.24
N VAL A 37 -15.01 9.41 16.21
CA VAL A 37 -14.39 10.03 17.37
C VAL A 37 -15.04 11.38 17.63
N ARG A 38 -15.29 11.69 18.90
CA ARG A 38 -15.87 12.97 19.32
C ARG A 38 -15.24 13.46 20.62
N PRO A 39 -15.16 14.78 20.85
CA PRO A 39 -14.82 15.32 22.15
C PRO A 39 -15.87 14.89 23.20
N CYS A 40 -15.43 14.57 24.41
CA CYS A 40 -16.27 14.21 25.54
C CYS A 40 -15.69 14.81 26.84
N ALA A 41 -16.21 15.95 27.26
CA ALA A 41 -15.63 16.77 28.33
C ALA A 41 -14.12 17.07 28.04
N ASN A 42 -13.23 16.64 28.93
CA ASN A 42 -11.77 16.80 28.76
C ASN A 42 -11.10 15.55 28.17
N LYS A 43 -11.89 14.66 27.55
CA LYS A 43 -11.44 13.40 26.98
C LYS A 43 -11.99 13.23 25.57
N TRP A 44 -11.70 12.10 24.98
CA TRP A 44 -12.21 11.68 23.69
C TRP A 44 -13.08 10.44 23.83
N MET A 45 -14.13 10.40 23.07
CA MET A 45 -15.00 9.24 22.95
C MET A 45 -14.88 8.68 21.53
N ALA A 46 -14.52 7.40 21.43
CA ALA A 46 -14.56 6.63 20.18
C ALA A 46 -15.72 5.63 20.25
N THR A 47 -16.57 5.62 19.23
CA THR A 47 -17.62 4.63 19.04
C THR A 47 -17.35 3.83 17.78
N TYR A 48 -17.63 2.54 17.79
CA TYR A 48 -17.44 1.64 16.66
C TYR A 48 -18.35 0.41 16.78
N SER A 49 -18.60 -0.24 15.64
CA SER A 49 -19.39 -1.46 15.55
C SER A 49 -18.49 -2.69 15.41
N THR A 50 -18.85 -3.77 16.07
CA THR A 50 -18.28 -5.11 15.93
C THR A 50 -19.38 -6.15 15.72
N ALA A 51 -19.02 -7.41 15.55
CA ALA A 51 -19.99 -8.50 15.49
C ALA A 51 -20.85 -8.61 16.79
N ASP A 52 -20.32 -8.13 17.91
CA ASP A 52 -20.98 -8.13 19.23
C ASP A 52 -21.83 -6.87 19.48
N GLY A 53 -21.96 -5.99 18.49
CA GLY A 53 -22.70 -4.74 18.54
C GLY A 53 -21.84 -3.49 18.68
N GLU A 54 -22.50 -2.37 19.01
CA GLU A 54 -21.84 -1.08 19.18
C GLU A 54 -21.02 -1.04 20.48
N GLN A 55 -19.81 -0.51 20.37
CA GLN A 55 -18.86 -0.35 21.48
C GLN A 55 -18.48 1.12 21.64
N THR A 56 -18.13 1.50 22.85
CA THR A 56 -17.67 2.85 23.18
C THR A 56 -16.43 2.80 24.06
N ILE A 57 -15.41 3.57 23.71
CA ILE A 57 -14.19 3.75 24.50
C ILE A 57 -14.01 5.24 24.82
N ILE A 58 -13.61 5.54 26.03
CA ILE A 58 -13.22 6.89 26.46
C ILE A 58 -11.72 6.88 26.72
N ALA A 59 -11.00 7.79 26.08
CA ALA A 59 -9.55 7.92 26.18
C ALA A 59 -9.13 9.37 26.43
N GLU A 60 -8.01 9.54 27.09
CA GLU A 60 -7.42 10.88 27.30
C GLU A 60 -6.82 11.45 26.01
N ARG A 61 -6.32 10.59 25.16
CA ARG A 61 -5.72 10.93 23.86
C ARG A 61 -6.12 9.91 22.81
N ILE A 62 -6.21 10.36 21.56
CA ILE A 62 -6.46 9.50 20.41
C ILE A 62 -5.41 9.83 19.35
N VAL A 63 -4.89 8.79 18.69
CA VAL A 63 -4.03 8.89 17.53
C VAL A 63 -4.73 8.23 16.35
N THR A 64 -4.92 8.97 15.26
CA THR A 64 -5.47 8.45 14.02
C THR A 64 -4.34 8.17 13.04
N THR A 65 -4.33 6.96 12.46
CA THR A 65 -3.32 6.54 11.48
C THR A 65 -3.96 6.07 10.16
N THR A 66 -5.19 6.49 9.92
CA THR A 66 -5.96 6.14 8.72
C THR A 66 -5.64 7.08 7.55
N GLY A 67 -6.05 6.70 6.33
CA GLY A 67 -5.94 7.58 5.17
C GLY A 67 -6.79 8.84 5.30
N ALA A 68 -6.34 9.96 4.73
CA ALA A 68 -7.03 11.25 4.81
C ALA A 68 -8.49 11.18 4.30
N TYR A 69 -8.77 10.32 3.34
CA TYR A 69 -10.11 10.10 2.77
C TYR A 69 -11.13 9.52 3.77
N THR A 70 -10.67 8.91 4.87
CA THR A 70 -11.56 8.38 5.91
C THR A 70 -11.86 9.39 7.03
N LEU A 71 -11.06 10.44 7.15
CA LEU A 71 -11.17 11.41 8.24
C LEU A 71 -12.55 12.12 8.35
N PRO A 72 -13.25 12.43 7.26
CA PRO A 72 -14.59 13.04 7.36
C PRO A 72 -15.59 12.18 8.16
N ALA A 73 -15.55 10.87 7.98
CA ALA A 73 -16.40 9.94 8.74
C ALA A 73 -15.86 9.73 10.16
N LEU A 74 -14.54 9.63 10.31
CA LEU A 74 -13.90 9.37 11.59
C LEU A 74 -14.03 10.55 12.57
N LEU A 75 -13.90 11.79 12.08
CA LEU A 75 -13.87 13.03 12.88
C LEU A 75 -15.04 13.98 12.52
N PRO A 76 -16.29 13.57 12.71
CA PRO A 76 -17.45 14.33 12.23
C PRO A 76 -17.68 15.68 12.94
N PHE A 77 -16.94 15.95 14.03
CA PHE A 77 -16.99 17.22 14.76
C PHE A 77 -16.12 18.31 14.13
N VAL A 78 -15.19 17.95 13.23
CA VAL A 78 -14.33 18.93 12.56
C VAL A 78 -15.15 19.69 11.51
N PRO A 79 -15.12 21.03 11.51
CA PRO A 79 -15.84 21.83 10.51
C PRO A 79 -15.48 21.42 9.09
N LYS A 80 -16.51 21.30 8.23
CA LYS A 80 -16.37 20.82 6.85
C LYS A 80 -15.25 21.54 6.08
N GLU A 81 -15.15 22.87 6.22
CA GLU A 81 -14.12 23.65 5.52
C GLU A 81 -12.70 23.24 5.89
N LYS A 82 -12.43 22.97 7.18
CA LYS A 82 -11.15 22.47 7.63
C LYS A 82 -10.93 21.02 7.20
N MET A 83 -11.96 20.19 7.31
CA MET A 83 -11.89 18.79 6.90
C MET A 83 -11.62 18.66 5.40
N ASP A 84 -12.25 19.45 4.54
CA ASP A 84 -12.03 19.43 3.09
C ASP A 84 -10.56 19.77 2.74
N ARG A 85 -9.89 20.66 3.49
CA ARG A 85 -8.46 20.96 3.27
C ARG A 85 -7.56 19.77 3.54
N ILE A 86 -7.95 18.87 4.44
CA ILE A 86 -7.18 17.66 4.80
C ILE A 86 -7.56 16.49 3.91
N SER A 87 -8.87 16.21 3.78
CA SER A 87 -9.38 14.99 3.16
C SER A 87 -9.34 15.00 1.64
N ASN A 88 -9.32 16.19 1.00
CA ASN A 88 -9.17 16.33 -0.45
C ASN A 88 -7.73 16.08 -0.94
N LEU A 89 -7.06 15.12 -0.32
CA LEU A 89 -5.75 14.65 -0.73
C LEU A 89 -5.90 13.68 -1.89
N HIS A 90 -5.27 13.99 -3.01
CA HIS A 90 -5.23 13.08 -4.15
C HIS A 90 -4.33 11.87 -3.84
N TYR A 91 -4.83 10.66 -4.10
CA TYR A 91 -4.05 9.42 -4.05
C TYR A 91 -3.93 8.84 -5.44
N ALA A 92 -2.72 8.54 -5.87
CA ALA A 92 -2.50 7.77 -7.08
C ALA A 92 -2.89 6.31 -6.84
N PRO A 93 -3.82 5.72 -7.60
CA PRO A 93 -4.13 4.31 -7.48
C PRO A 93 -3.03 3.47 -8.12
N VAL A 94 -2.74 2.31 -7.55
CA VAL A 94 -1.70 1.40 -8.06
C VAL A 94 -2.19 -0.05 -7.95
N VAL A 95 -1.95 -0.81 -9.00
CA VAL A 95 -1.95 -2.27 -8.94
C VAL A 95 -0.52 -2.74 -8.70
N GLN A 96 -0.34 -3.52 -7.65
CA GLN A 96 0.88 -4.28 -7.40
C GLN A 96 0.62 -5.73 -7.79
N ALA A 97 1.50 -6.31 -8.61
CA ALA A 97 1.44 -7.74 -8.90
C ALA A 97 2.72 -8.45 -8.50
N SER A 98 2.57 -9.52 -7.71
CA SER A 98 3.65 -10.42 -7.37
C SER A 98 3.72 -11.54 -8.40
N VAL A 99 4.88 -11.69 -9.04
CA VAL A 99 5.13 -12.66 -10.11
C VAL A 99 6.28 -13.56 -9.70
N GLY A 100 6.02 -14.85 -9.57
CA GLY A 100 6.98 -15.83 -9.07
C GLY A 100 7.31 -16.89 -10.09
N PHE A 101 8.59 -17.25 -10.15
CA PHE A 101 9.13 -18.39 -10.89
C PHE A 101 9.86 -19.31 -9.92
N ARG A 102 9.68 -20.62 -10.07
CA ARG A 102 10.48 -21.63 -9.37
C ARG A 102 11.83 -21.84 -10.01
N ASP A 103 11.88 -21.66 -11.33
CA ASP A 103 13.07 -21.72 -12.15
C ASP A 103 12.99 -20.67 -13.26
N THR A 104 14.02 -19.87 -13.39
CA THR A 104 14.10 -18.78 -14.39
C THR A 104 14.70 -19.23 -15.72
N GLY A 105 15.00 -20.52 -15.88
CA GLY A 105 15.70 -21.03 -17.06
C GLY A 105 17.13 -20.50 -17.20
N GLY A 106 17.78 -20.18 -16.07
CA GLY A 106 19.15 -19.63 -16.01
C GLY A 106 19.26 -18.12 -16.21
N LEU A 107 18.15 -17.40 -16.36
CA LEU A 107 18.16 -15.92 -16.37
C LEU A 107 18.54 -15.40 -14.98
N ARG A 108 19.43 -14.42 -14.93
CA ARG A 108 19.90 -13.79 -13.69
C ARG A 108 19.35 -12.37 -13.54
N PHE A 109 18.93 -12.04 -12.33
CA PHE A 109 18.33 -10.75 -11.97
C PHE A 109 19.06 -10.14 -10.77
N ASP A 110 20.31 -9.74 -10.96
CA ASP A 110 21.19 -9.22 -9.90
C ASP A 110 21.03 -7.69 -9.74
N ALA A 111 19.80 -7.23 -9.57
CA ALA A 111 19.48 -5.81 -9.42
C ALA A 111 18.33 -5.61 -8.41
N PHE A 112 18.22 -4.39 -7.91
CA PHE A 112 17.07 -3.98 -7.08
C PHE A 112 15.75 -3.98 -7.87
N GLY A 113 15.84 -3.75 -9.17
CA GLY A 113 14.75 -3.51 -10.10
C GLY A 113 14.91 -2.17 -10.80
N GLY A 114 13.86 -1.69 -11.43
CA GLY A 114 13.89 -0.43 -12.16
C GLY A 114 12.53 0.25 -12.27
N LEU A 115 12.55 1.58 -12.37
CA LEU A 115 11.41 2.37 -12.78
C LEU A 115 11.42 2.52 -14.30
N VAL A 116 10.23 2.57 -14.89
CA VAL A 116 10.05 2.75 -16.34
C VAL A 116 9.84 4.23 -16.65
N PRO A 117 10.75 4.87 -17.40
CA PRO A 117 10.58 6.25 -17.82
C PRO A 117 9.35 6.42 -18.71
N SER A 118 8.64 7.54 -18.59
CA SER A 118 7.43 7.81 -19.39
C SER A 118 7.68 7.84 -20.92
N CYS A 119 8.93 8.07 -21.36
CA CYS A 119 9.29 8.03 -22.77
C CYS A 119 9.25 6.63 -23.38
N GLU A 120 9.35 5.57 -22.58
CA GLU A 120 9.25 4.18 -23.01
C GLU A 120 7.81 3.76 -23.37
N LYS A 121 6.81 4.58 -23.00
CA LYS A 121 5.38 4.37 -23.32
C LYS A 121 4.89 2.97 -22.93
N LYS A 122 5.28 2.51 -21.74
CA LYS A 122 4.89 1.25 -21.15
C LYS A 122 3.77 1.47 -20.12
N ASP A 123 2.92 0.47 -19.96
CA ASP A 123 1.82 0.47 -18.98
C ASP A 123 2.27 0.02 -17.58
N VAL A 124 3.55 -0.28 -17.41
CA VAL A 124 4.19 -0.63 -16.13
C VAL A 124 5.02 0.54 -15.63
N LEU A 125 4.82 0.93 -14.39
CA LEU A 125 5.56 2.01 -13.72
C LEU A 125 6.98 1.59 -13.32
N GLY A 126 7.15 0.31 -13.02
CA GLY A 126 8.41 -0.27 -12.60
C GLY A 126 8.26 -1.71 -12.17
N ILE A 127 9.40 -2.38 -12.06
CA ILE A 127 9.51 -3.77 -11.62
C ILE A 127 10.61 -3.84 -10.56
N LEU A 128 10.28 -4.29 -9.35
CA LEU A 128 11.27 -4.59 -8.32
C LEU A 128 11.59 -6.08 -8.29
N PHE A 129 12.80 -6.42 -7.85
CA PHE A 129 13.32 -7.79 -7.77
C PHE A 129 13.57 -8.20 -6.31
N PRO A 130 12.51 -8.48 -5.50
CA PRO A 130 12.66 -8.79 -4.08
C PRO A 130 13.58 -9.98 -3.81
N SER A 131 13.59 -11.00 -4.66
CA SER A 131 14.46 -12.18 -4.51
C SER A 131 15.94 -11.87 -4.73
N ALA A 132 16.28 -10.84 -5.52
CA ALA A 132 17.66 -10.40 -5.69
C ALA A 132 18.16 -9.60 -4.47
N CYS A 133 17.24 -8.97 -3.71
CA CYS A 133 17.57 -8.12 -2.58
C CYS A 133 17.59 -8.86 -1.24
N PHE A 134 16.75 -9.89 -1.11
CA PHE A 134 16.49 -10.55 0.17
C PHE A 134 16.45 -12.07 -0.01
N ALA A 135 17.20 -12.77 0.83
CA ALA A 135 17.19 -14.23 0.87
C ALA A 135 15.79 -14.78 1.22
N GLY A 136 15.49 -15.98 0.74
CA GLY A 136 14.24 -16.69 1.08
C GLY A 136 12.97 -16.14 0.41
N ARG A 137 13.10 -15.27 -0.61
CA ARG A 137 11.95 -14.71 -1.37
C ARG A 137 11.56 -15.54 -2.59
N ALA A 138 12.44 -16.42 -3.04
CA ALA A 138 12.20 -17.39 -4.11
C ALA A 138 13.04 -18.63 -3.85
N PRO A 139 12.75 -19.78 -4.51
CA PRO A 139 13.67 -20.93 -4.59
C PRO A 139 15.03 -20.51 -5.18
N GLU A 140 16.04 -21.37 -5.02
CA GLU A 140 17.43 -21.09 -5.43
C GLU A 140 17.56 -20.73 -6.92
N GLU A 141 16.87 -21.47 -7.80
CA GLU A 141 16.84 -21.22 -9.25
C GLU A 141 15.70 -20.29 -9.69
N GLY A 142 14.94 -19.78 -8.73
CA GLY A 142 13.74 -19.00 -8.99
C GLY A 142 13.93 -17.50 -8.86
N ALA A 143 12.85 -16.79 -9.13
CA ALA A 143 12.78 -15.33 -8.92
C ALA A 143 11.40 -14.88 -8.45
N LEU A 144 11.38 -13.76 -7.72
CA LEU A 144 10.17 -13.03 -7.37
C LEU A 144 10.30 -11.60 -7.88
N PHE A 145 9.28 -11.16 -8.63
CA PHE A 145 9.15 -9.80 -9.14
C PHE A 145 7.93 -9.12 -8.54
N SER A 146 8.02 -7.80 -8.35
CA SER A 146 6.88 -6.94 -8.03
C SER A 146 6.69 -5.94 -9.15
N PHE A 147 5.61 -6.09 -9.91
CA PHE A 147 5.19 -5.16 -10.96
C PHE A 147 4.30 -4.08 -10.36
N PHE A 148 4.45 -2.85 -10.80
CA PHE A 148 3.61 -1.72 -10.43
C PHE A 148 2.96 -1.13 -11.69
N ILE A 149 1.63 -1.02 -11.68
CA ILE A 149 0.81 -0.61 -12.83
C ILE A 149 -0.16 0.49 -12.35
N GLY A 150 -0.47 1.47 -13.19
CA GLY A 150 -1.41 2.55 -12.85
C GLY A 150 -0.71 3.88 -12.57
N GLY A 151 -0.85 4.40 -11.34
CA GLY A 151 -0.37 5.74 -10.99
C GLY A 151 -1.27 6.85 -11.53
N VAL A 152 -0.84 8.11 -11.38
CA VAL A 152 -1.64 9.29 -11.76
C VAL A 152 -1.99 9.32 -13.26
N LYS A 153 -1.06 8.88 -14.12
CA LYS A 153 -1.22 8.98 -15.58
C LYS A 153 -2.06 7.85 -16.20
N HIS A 154 -2.10 6.71 -15.55
CA HIS A 154 -2.72 5.48 -16.05
C HIS A 154 -3.62 4.86 -14.98
N ALA A 155 -4.37 5.72 -14.28
CA ALA A 155 -5.30 5.29 -13.23
C ALA A 155 -6.38 4.32 -13.72
N ASP A 156 -6.75 4.43 -15.00
CA ASP A 156 -7.68 3.56 -15.70
C ASP A 156 -7.26 2.09 -15.70
N LEU A 157 -5.95 1.82 -15.80
CA LEU A 157 -5.42 0.45 -15.76
C LEU A 157 -5.72 -0.27 -14.44
N THR A 158 -5.91 0.46 -13.36
CA THR A 158 -6.19 -0.17 -12.06
C THR A 158 -7.58 -0.80 -11.98
N THR A 159 -8.46 -0.47 -12.93
CA THR A 159 -9.81 -1.02 -13.04
C THR A 159 -9.91 -2.18 -14.05
N TRP A 160 -8.84 -2.48 -14.78
CA TRP A 160 -8.84 -3.56 -15.77
C TRP A 160 -9.16 -4.92 -15.13
N PRO A 161 -9.85 -5.82 -15.85
CA PRO A 161 -10.01 -7.20 -15.41
C PRO A 161 -8.68 -7.86 -15.07
N GLU A 162 -8.68 -8.76 -14.11
CA GLU A 162 -7.45 -9.40 -13.64
C GLU A 162 -6.71 -10.14 -14.75
N GLU A 163 -7.44 -10.77 -15.66
CA GLU A 163 -6.84 -11.49 -16.79
C GLU A 163 -6.16 -10.57 -17.79
N GLU A 164 -6.65 -9.35 -18.00
CA GLU A 164 -5.99 -8.34 -18.83
C GLU A 164 -4.70 -7.84 -18.17
N LEU A 165 -4.72 -7.63 -16.87
CA LEU A 165 -3.51 -7.30 -16.11
C LEU A 165 -2.47 -8.42 -16.15
N LYS A 166 -2.90 -9.68 -16.03
CA LYS A 166 -2.00 -10.83 -16.18
C LYS A 166 -1.44 -10.94 -17.58
N ALA A 167 -2.24 -10.65 -18.61
CA ALA A 167 -1.77 -10.64 -20.00
C ALA A 167 -0.71 -9.54 -20.23
N LEU A 168 -0.95 -8.33 -19.69
CA LEU A 168 0.04 -7.24 -19.70
C LEU A 168 1.34 -7.68 -19.01
N ILE A 169 1.26 -8.29 -17.84
CA ILE A 169 2.43 -8.77 -17.09
C ILE A 169 3.21 -9.80 -17.90
N ARG A 170 2.54 -10.79 -18.51
CA ARG A 170 3.21 -11.78 -19.38
C ARG A 170 3.92 -11.12 -20.55
N HIS A 171 3.26 -10.17 -21.20
CA HIS A 171 3.88 -9.39 -22.27
C HIS A 171 5.16 -8.68 -21.80
N GLU A 172 5.13 -8.03 -20.63
CA GLU A 172 6.30 -7.31 -20.12
C GLU A 172 7.39 -8.22 -19.56
N LEU A 173 7.09 -9.44 -19.12
CA LEU A 173 8.10 -10.46 -18.83
C LEU A 173 8.98 -10.74 -20.06
N HIS A 174 8.38 -10.84 -21.26
CA HIS A 174 9.11 -11.07 -22.50
C HIS A 174 9.84 -9.81 -22.97
N THR A 175 9.13 -8.68 -23.01
CA THR A 175 9.66 -7.45 -23.62
C THR A 175 10.71 -6.77 -22.75
N MET A 176 10.52 -6.73 -21.43
CA MET A 176 11.40 -6.05 -20.49
C MET A 176 12.42 -7.00 -19.84
N LEU A 177 11.99 -8.16 -19.36
CA LEU A 177 12.84 -9.08 -18.60
C LEU A 177 13.46 -10.19 -19.45
N LYS A 178 13.12 -10.25 -20.75
CA LYS A 178 13.73 -11.16 -21.73
C LYS A 178 13.44 -12.66 -21.48
N PHE A 179 12.36 -12.97 -20.77
CA PHE A 179 11.90 -14.35 -20.73
C PHE A 179 11.48 -14.81 -22.13
N PRO A 180 11.71 -16.09 -22.52
CA PRO A 180 11.14 -16.67 -23.74
C PRO A 180 9.60 -16.55 -23.79
N GLU A 181 9.02 -16.44 -24.98
CA GLU A 181 7.57 -16.24 -25.13
C GLU A 181 6.72 -17.37 -24.53
N GLU A 182 7.24 -18.58 -24.55
CA GLU A 182 6.60 -19.76 -23.99
C GLU A 182 6.78 -19.91 -22.47
N THR A 183 7.52 -19.00 -21.83
CA THR A 183 7.78 -19.09 -20.40
C THR A 183 6.60 -18.50 -19.61
N GLU A 184 5.93 -19.35 -18.81
CA GLU A 184 4.85 -18.95 -17.93
C GLU A 184 5.33 -18.87 -16.47
N PRO A 185 4.93 -17.83 -15.73
CA PRO A 185 5.23 -17.77 -14.30
C PRO A 185 4.42 -18.81 -13.52
N ASP A 186 5.01 -19.39 -12.48
CA ASP A 186 4.31 -20.31 -11.56
C ASP A 186 3.21 -19.60 -10.74
N MET A 187 3.35 -18.28 -10.55
CA MET A 187 2.43 -17.47 -9.78
C MET A 187 2.31 -16.06 -10.32
N ILE A 188 1.07 -15.60 -10.48
CA ILE A 188 0.75 -14.15 -10.58
C ILE A 188 -0.34 -13.86 -9.55
N ARG A 189 -0.07 -12.95 -8.62
CA ARG A 189 -1.06 -12.44 -7.66
C ARG A 189 -1.19 -10.93 -7.84
N VAL A 190 -2.42 -10.46 -7.98
CA VAL A 190 -2.76 -9.05 -8.25
C VAL A 190 -3.39 -8.43 -7.00
N PHE A 191 -2.87 -7.27 -6.58
CA PHE A 191 -3.37 -6.48 -5.46
C PHE A 191 -3.70 -5.07 -5.96
N ARG A 192 -4.89 -4.57 -5.65
CA ARG A 192 -5.36 -3.25 -6.05
C ARG A 192 -5.36 -2.31 -4.86
N HIS A 193 -4.74 -1.16 -5.03
CA HIS A 193 -4.66 -0.11 -4.02
C HIS A 193 -5.23 1.18 -4.60
N GLU A 194 -6.49 1.47 -4.32
CA GLU A 194 -7.17 2.67 -4.82
C GLU A 194 -6.53 3.94 -4.25
N HIS A 195 -6.11 3.89 -3.00
CA HIS A 195 -5.46 5.00 -2.30
C HIS A 195 -4.00 4.65 -1.96
N ALA A 196 -3.19 4.37 -3.00
CA ALA A 196 -1.84 3.86 -2.79
C ALA A 196 -0.85 4.95 -2.38
N ILE A 197 -0.72 6.00 -3.18
CA ILE A 197 0.35 6.99 -3.00
C ILE A 197 -0.23 8.40 -2.89
N PRO A 198 -0.19 9.01 -1.69
CA PRO A 198 -0.62 10.40 -1.53
C PRO A 198 0.28 11.34 -2.35
N GLN A 199 -0.33 12.28 -3.05
CA GLN A 199 0.37 13.22 -3.93
C GLN A 199 0.69 14.52 -3.21
N TYR A 200 1.92 15.01 -3.40
CA TYR A 200 2.30 16.35 -2.99
C TYR A 200 1.82 17.36 -4.04
N GLU A 201 0.92 18.24 -3.62
CA GLU A 201 0.30 19.26 -4.46
C GLU A 201 0.63 20.65 -3.93
N GLN A 202 0.25 21.67 -4.71
CA GLN A 202 0.53 23.08 -4.41
C GLN A 202 -0.02 23.53 -3.05
N ASN A 203 -1.16 22.94 -2.61
CA ASN A 203 -1.85 23.22 -1.35
C ASN A 203 -1.38 22.36 -0.16
N SER A 204 -0.31 21.60 -0.30
CA SER A 204 0.18 20.72 0.79
C SER A 204 0.56 21.51 2.05
N GLY A 205 1.09 22.74 1.91
CA GLY A 205 1.39 23.62 3.05
C GLY A 205 0.14 23.93 3.89
N THR A 206 -0.91 24.40 3.24
CA THR A 206 -2.21 24.70 3.90
C THR A 206 -2.81 23.46 4.59
N ARG A 207 -2.60 22.27 4.02
CA ARG A 207 -3.03 21.01 4.64
C ARG A 207 -2.31 20.76 5.96
N PHE A 208 -0.99 20.92 5.98
CA PHE A 208 -0.20 20.75 7.21
C PHE A 208 -0.56 21.80 8.26
N GLU A 209 -0.69 23.06 7.89
CA GLU A 209 -1.15 24.15 8.80
C GLU A 209 -2.51 23.80 9.43
N THR A 210 -3.46 23.27 8.62
CA THR A 210 -4.78 22.89 9.12
C THR A 210 -4.71 21.70 10.07
N ILE A 211 -3.80 20.74 9.85
CA ILE A 211 -3.58 19.62 10.78
C ILE A 211 -3.02 20.12 12.10
N ASP A 212 -2.03 21.01 12.07
CA ASP A 212 -1.43 21.61 13.27
C ASP A 212 -2.45 22.41 14.10
N GLU A 213 -3.42 23.07 13.43
CA GLU A 213 -4.52 23.76 14.13
C GLU A 213 -5.53 22.84 14.82
N LEU A 214 -5.57 21.55 14.45
CA LEU A 214 -6.51 20.56 14.98
C LEU A 214 -5.92 19.69 16.09
N GLN A 215 -4.62 19.73 16.30
CA GLN A 215 -3.90 19.00 17.36
C GLN A 215 -3.95 19.78 18.69
#